data_a1bc71aff482e09f122889da00afe968
#
_entry.id   a1bc71aff482e09f122889da00afe968
#
_cell.length_a   1.000
_cell.length_b   1.000
_cell.length_c   1.000
_cell.angle_alpha   90.00
_cell.angle_beta   90.00
_cell.angle_gamma   90.00
#
_symmetry.space_group_name_H-M   'P 1'
#
loop_
_entity.id
_entity.type
_entity.pdbx_description
1 polymer ?
#
loop_
_entity_poly.entity_id
_entity_poly.type
_entity_poly.pdbx_seq_one_letter_code
_entity_poly.pdbx_strand_id
1 'polypeptide(L)'
;MDKNNQASFNEVLLFVRHEVSQFIDAHPGEVFSGFAFDCNIWEGVELNLCLTTQGYLNELLHYYQTGARGDYYRTDEGILSLKYNSGDWKYQCFSSMNCVKDEDCSYFDTDDNQQKYQYWIHLLAQVMNEFLQTPEYAAIPKLLDFKVLVYDHDEEPESSEQRLIAFSDRPMFRLN
;
A
#
# COMPACT_ATOMS: atom_id res chain seq x y z
N MET A 1 -8.80 -15.01 21.42
CA MET A 1 -8.39 -13.76 20.76
C MET A 1 -9.48 -12.74 20.98
N ASP A 2 -9.15 -11.65 21.61
CA ASP A 2 -10.11 -10.60 21.90
C ASP A 2 -10.37 -9.81 20.60
N LYS A 3 -11.52 -10.07 19.94
CA LYS A 3 -11.92 -9.44 18.69
C LYS A 3 -12.04 -7.91 18.78
N ASN A 4 -11.99 -7.35 19.99
CA ASN A 4 -12.13 -5.91 20.24
C ASN A 4 -10.86 -5.10 19.96
N ASN A 5 -9.71 -5.76 19.77
CA ASN A 5 -8.42 -5.09 19.59
C ASN A 5 -7.95 -5.07 18.12
N GLN A 6 -8.73 -5.60 17.19
CA GLN A 6 -8.37 -5.66 15.76
C GLN A 6 -9.36 -4.84 14.94
N ALA A 7 -8.83 -4.07 13.98
CA ALA A 7 -9.66 -3.37 13.02
C ALA A 7 -10.37 -4.38 12.09
N SER A 8 -11.65 -4.16 11.84
CA SER A 8 -12.42 -4.92 10.87
C SER A 8 -12.12 -4.46 9.44
N PHE A 9 -12.45 -5.28 8.45
CA PHE A 9 -12.42 -4.93 7.04
C PHE A 9 -13.09 -3.57 6.76
N ASN A 10 -14.28 -3.35 7.32
CA ASN A 10 -15.03 -2.10 7.09
C ASN A 10 -14.36 -0.88 7.72
N GLU A 11 -13.74 -1.02 8.89
CA GLU A 11 -13.00 0.08 9.52
C GLU A 11 -11.79 0.48 8.70
N VAL A 12 -11.03 -0.49 8.19
CA VAL A 12 -9.88 -0.22 7.31
C VAL A 12 -10.33 0.41 6.00
N LEU A 13 -11.39 -0.11 5.36
CA LEU A 13 -11.92 0.46 4.13
C LEU A 13 -12.41 1.91 4.31
N LEU A 14 -13.13 2.18 5.40
CA LEU A 14 -13.60 3.53 5.72
C LEU A 14 -12.44 4.50 5.96
N PHE A 15 -11.40 4.06 6.68
CA PHE A 15 -10.19 4.82 6.86
C PHE A 15 -9.55 5.19 5.52
N VAL A 16 -9.31 4.20 4.65
CA VAL A 16 -8.68 4.42 3.34
C VAL A 16 -9.48 5.42 2.50
N ARG A 17 -10.80 5.25 2.41
CA ARG A 17 -11.68 6.15 1.65
C ARG A 17 -11.62 7.58 2.19
N HIS A 18 -11.68 7.73 3.50
CA HIS A 18 -11.63 9.04 4.16
C HIS A 18 -10.31 9.76 3.89
N GLU A 19 -9.19 9.10 4.18
CA GLU A 19 -7.86 9.70 4.08
C GLU A 19 -7.49 10.03 2.64
N VAL A 20 -7.80 9.12 1.68
CA VAL A 20 -7.54 9.39 0.26
C VAL A 20 -8.38 10.58 -0.23
N SER A 21 -9.67 10.65 0.13
CA SER A 21 -10.51 11.79 -0.26
C SER A 21 -9.94 13.11 0.25
N GLN A 22 -9.60 13.18 1.53
CA GLN A 22 -9.02 14.38 2.13
C GLN A 22 -7.68 14.77 1.49
N PHE A 23 -6.84 13.76 1.23
CA PHE A 23 -5.54 13.98 0.61
C PHE A 23 -5.67 14.58 -0.80
N ILE A 24 -6.55 14.02 -1.63
CA ILE A 24 -6.77 14.50 -3.02
C ILE A 24 -7.34 15.92 -3.01
N ASP A 25 -8.28 16.22 -2.11
CA ASP A 25 -8.86 17.56 -1.96
C ASP A 25 -7.80 18.60 -1.54
N ALA A 26 -6.81 18.19 -0.73
CA ALA A 26 -5.70 19.04 -0.29
C ALA A 26 -4.61 19.24 -1.36
N HIS A 27 -4.57 18.41 -2.43
CA HIS A 27 -3.56 18.46 -3.49
C HIS A 27 -4.18 18.68 -4.87
N PRO A 28 -4.91 19.78 -5.08
CA PRO A 28 -5.59 20.04 -6.35
C PRO A 28 -4.57 20.24 -7.49
N GLY A 29 -4.82 19.58 -8.61
CA GLY A 29 -3.99 19.70 -9.82
C GLY A 29 -2.82 18.72 -9.89
N GLU A 30 -2.58 17.90 -8.85
CA GLU A 30 -1.64 16.80 -8.96
C GLU A 30 -2.22 15.62 -9.75
N VAL A 31 -1.38 14.96 -10.53
CA VAL A 31 -1.71 13.72 -11.26
C VAL A 31 -0.76 12.63 -10.77
N PHE A 32 -1.34 11.55 -10.27
CA PHE A 32 -0.59 10.50 -9.59
C PHE A 32 -0.23 9.35 -10.56
N SER A 33 0.92 8.73 -10.32
CA SER A 33 1.43 7.57 -11.05
C SER A 33 1.38 6.28 -10.26
N GLY A 34 1.16 6.35 -8.93
CA GLY A 34 1.06 5.16 -8.07
C GLY A 34 0.36 5.43 -6.74
N PHE A 35 -0.32 4.39 -6.23
CA PHE A 35 -0.90 4.31 -4.90
C PHE A 35 -0.52 2.98 -4.24
N ALA A 36 -0.09 3.00 -3.00
CA ALA A 36 0.30 1.80 -2.28
C ALA A 36 -0.29 1.74 -0.86
N PHE A 37 -0.61 0.51 -0.46
CA PHE A 37 -0.60 0.08 0.93
C PHE A 37 0.79 -0.47 1.22
N ASP A 38 1.59 0.29 1.94
CA ASP A 38 2.87 -0.13 2.50
C ASP A 38 2.60 -0.60 3.92
N CYS A 39 2.68 -1.90 4.14
CA CYS A 39 2.23 -2.52 5.38
C CYS A 39 3.43 -2.96 6.21
N ASN A 40 3.41 -2.65 7.49
CA ASN A 40 4.36 -3.18 8.46
C ASN A 40 3.62 -4.19 9.34
N ILE A 41 3.46 -5.43 8.82
CA ILE A 41 2.59 -6.42 9.45
C ILE A 41 3.24 -7.00 10.71
N TRP A 42 4.53 -7.33 10.65
CA TRP A 42 5.25 -7.97 11.75
C TRP A 42 5.41 -7.06 12.98
N GLU A 43 5.40 -5.76 12.80
CA GLU A 43 5.59 -4.78 13.88
C GLU A 43 4.28 -4.17 14.40
N GLY A 44 3.16 -4.90 14.31
CA GLY A 44 1.88 -4.47 14.89
C GLY A 44 0.78 -4.17 13.87
N VAL A 45 0.94 -4.61 12.62
CA VAL A 45 -0.04 -4.44 11.54
C VAL A 45 -0.36 -2.97 11.27
N GLU A 46 0.67 -2.20 11.00
CA GLU A 46 0.52 -0.83 10.55
C GLU A 46 0.25 -0.79 9.04
N LEU A 47 -0.81 -0.09 8.65
CA LEU A 47 -1.11 0.23 7.25
C LEU A 47 -0.69 1.66 6.96
N ASN A 48 0.21 1.85 6.01
CA ASN A 48 0.63 3.16 5.52
C ASN A 48 0.09 3.41 4.12
N LEU A 49 -0.52 4.57 3.90
CA LEU A 49 -1.02 5.01 2.60
C LEU A 49 0.03 5.86 1.91
N CYS A 50 0.43 5.47 0.69
CA CYS A 50 1.47 6.13 -0.06
C CYS A 50 0.97 6.53 -1.46
N LEU A 51 1.38 7.71 -1.94
CA LEU A 51 1.09 8.21 -3.29
C LEU A 51 2.34 8.80 -3.92
N THR A 52 2.45 8.71 -5.25
CA THR A 52 3.54 9.36 -5.97
C THR A 52 3.09 9.95 -7.29
N THR A 53 3.89 10.87 -7.82
CA THR A 53 3.68 11.50 -9.14
C THR A 53 4.81 11.13 -10.08
N GLN A 54 4.54 11.11 -11.39
CA GLN A 54 5.59 10.84 -12.39
C GLN A 54 6.69 11.91 -12.37
N GLY A 55 6.34 13.16 -12.10
CA GLY A 55 7.32 14.24 -12.01
C GLY A 55 8.35 13.98 -10.92
N TYR A 56 7.88 13.62 -9.73
CA TYR A 56 8.77 13.29 -8.60
C TYR A 56 9.62 12.04 -8.87
N LEU A 57 9.04 10.98 -9.45
CA LEU A 57 9.81 9.78 -9.81
C LEU A 57 10.92 10.09 -10.82
N ASN A 58 10.68 10.99 -11.78
CA ASN A 58 11.70 11.40 -12.74
C ASN A 58 12.84 12.21 -12.06
N GLU A 59 12.52 13.10 -11.13
CA GLU A 59 13.51 13.84 -10.34
C GLU A 59 14.35 12.90 -9.48
N LEU A 60 13.70 11.96 -8.80
CA LEU A 60 14.34 10.96 -7.96
C LEU A 60 15.24 10.03 -8.78
N LEU A 61 14.77 9.56 -9.93
CA LEU A 61 15.55 8.73 -10.85
C LEU A 61 16.80 9.49 -11.32
N HIS A 62 16.68 10.75 -11.68
CA HIS A 62 17.81 11.58 -12.05
C HIS A 62 18.83 11.71 -10.92
N TYR A 63 18.35 11.92 -9.70
CA TYR A 63 19.20 11.97 -8.49
C TYR A 63 19.99 10.67 -8.30
N TYR A 64 19.32 9.51 -8.35
CA TYR A 64 20.01 8.21 -8.19
C TYR A 64 20.97 7.90 -9.34
N GLN A 65 20.66 8.28 -10.58
CA GLN A 65 21.53 8.10 -11.74
C GLN A 65 22.81 8.91 -11.66
N THR A 66 22.84 9.97 -10.88
CA THR A 66 24.06 10.79 -10.64
C THR A 66 24.85 10.33 -9.42
N GLY A 67 24.30 9.42 -8.61
CA GLY A 67 24.93 8.89 -7.41
C GLY A 67 25.87 7.69 -7.65
N ALA A 68 26.35 7.11 -6.55
CA ALA A 68 27.30 5.98 -6.56
C ALA A 68 26.77 4.70 -7.22
N ARG A 69 25.46 4.52 -7.31
CA ARG A 69 24.78 3.41 -8.00
C ARG A 69 24.12 3.82 -9.31
N GLY A 70 24.62 4.89 -9.95
CA GLY A 70 24.00 5.48 -11.13
C GLY A 70 23.84 4.51 -12.29
N ASP A 71 24.77 3.59 -12.48
CA ASP A 71 24.68 2.60 -13.54
C ASP A 71 23.52 1.60 -13.34
N TYR A 72 23.24 1.19 -12.11
CA TYR A 72 22.07 0.36 -11.80
C TYR A 72 20.76 1.06 -12.15
N TYR A 73 20.59 2.32 -11.77
CA TYR A 73 19.36 3.09 -12.04
C TYR A 73 19.22 3.54 -13.51
N ARG A 74 20.14 3.15 -14.41
CA ARG A 74 19.99 3.26 -15.87
C ARG A 74 19.48 1.98 -16.51
N THR A 75 19.42 0.88 -15.77
CA THR A 75 18.82 -0.38 -16.22
C THR A 75 17.32 -0.37 -16.02
N ASP A 76 16.61 -1.19 -16.81
CA ASP A 76 15.15 -1.36 -16.64
C ASP A 76 14.80 -1.86 -15.24
N GLU A 77 15.61 -2.78 -14.68
CA GLU A 77 15.45 -3.30 -13.32
C GLU A 77 15.58 -2.19 -12.27
N GLY A 78 16.61 -1.35 -12.34
CA GLY A 78 16.81 -0.25 -11.40
C GLY A 78 15.71 0.82 -11.50
N ILE A 79 15.21 1.10 -12.71
CA ILE A 79 14.08 2.01 -12.91
C ILE A 79 12.79 1.42 -12.31
N LEU A 80 12.54 0.13 -12.53
CA LEU A 80 11.37 -0.55 -11.98
C LEU A 80 11.45 -0.66 -10.45
N SER A 81 12.61 -0.96 -9.88
CA SER A 81 12.78 -1.03 -8.44
C SER A 81 12.41 0.28 -7.76
N LEU A 82 12.82 1.42 -8.33
CA LEU A 82 12.45 2.74 -7.82
C LEU A 82 10.96 3.03 -7.96
N LYS A 83 10.37 2.66 -9.11
CA LYS A 83 8.95 2.89 -9.38
C LYS A 83 8.02 2.11 -8.42
N TYR A 84 8.47 0.95 -7.94
CA TYR A 84 7.70 0.08 -7.05
C TYR A 84 8.06 0.22 -5.56
N ASN A 85 9.08 1.00 -5.20
CA ASN A 85 9.45 1.23 -3.81
C ASN A 85 8.70 2.43 -3.24
N SER A 86 7.61 2.20 -2.50
CA SER A 86 6.82 3.27 -1.88
C SER A 86 7.60 4.04 -0.81
N GLY A 87 8.67 3.47 -0.26
CA GLY A 87 9.60 4.15 0.65
C GLY A 87 10.37 5.30 0.00
N ASP A 88 10.46 5.34 -1.32
CA ASP A 88 11.07 6.43 -2.10
C ASP A 88 10.01 7.34 -2.78
N TRP A 89 8.71 7.17 -2.50
CA TRP A 89 7.67 7.94 -3.16
C TRP A 89 7.50 9.35 -2.58
N LYS A 90 6.88 10.27 -3.34
CA LYS A 90 6.69 11.68 -2.94
C LYS A 90 5.93 11.82 -1.64
N TYR A 91 4.89 11.04 -1.46
CA TYR A 91 4.00 11.03 -0.31
C TYR A 91 4.07 9.67 0.37
N GLN A 92 5.19 9.44 1.04
CA GLN A 92 5.38 8.28 1.90
C GLN A 92 4.49 8.44 3.14
N CYS A 93 3.72 7.41 3.49
CA CYS A 93 2.92 7.41 4.71
C CYS A 93 2.15 8.72 4.91
N PHE A 94 1.41 9.20 3.88
CA PHE A 94 0.64 10.44 4.03
C PHE A 94 -0.50 10.29 5.06
N SER A 95 -0.90 9.07 5.35
CA SER A 95 -1.73 8.68 6.48
C SER A 95 -1.41 7.25 6.90
N SER A 96 -1.58 6.91 8.19
CA SER A 96 -1.35 5.57 8.72
C SER A 96 -2.43 5.13 9.69
N MET A 97 -2.62 3.80 9.81
CA MET A 97 -3.56 3.17 10.72
C MET A 97 -2.93 1.93 11.36
N ASN A 98 -2.93 1.88 12.69
CA ASN A 98 -2.65 0.63 13.41
C ASN A 98 -3.90 -0.25 13.40
N CYS A 99 -3.83 -1.36 12.64
CA CYS A 99 -4.94 -2.30 12.52
C CYS A 99 -5.09 -3.23 13.75
N VAL A 100 -4.05 -3.33 14.57
CA VAL A 100 -4.07 -4.05 15.85
C VAL A 100 -3.72 -3.07 16.96
N LYS A 101 -4.58 -3.00 17.97
CA LYS A 101 -4.32 -2.23 19.20
C LYS A 101 -3.60 -3.15 20.18
N ASP A 102 -2.29 -3.22 20.06
CA ASP A 102 -1.42 -4.04 20.90
C ASP A 102 -0.39 -3.16 21.60
N GLU A 103 -0.77 -2.66 22.78
CA GLU A 103 0.11 -1.78 23.56
C GLU A 103 1.39 -2.48 24.03
N ASP A 104 1.36 -3.82 24.13
CA ASP A 104 2.48 -4.64 24.64
C ASP A 104 3.33 -5.27 23.52
N CYS A 105 3.02 -5.00 22.24
CA CYS A 105 3.68 -5.59 21.06
C CYS A 105 3.73 -7.14 21.09
N SER A 106 2.74 -7.77 21.74
CA SER A 106 2.69 -9.22 21.97
C SER A 106 1.87 -9.98 20.92
N TYR A 107 1.23 -9.24 19.99
CA TYR A 107 0.33 -9.84 19.01
C TYR A 107 1.01 -10.93 18.18
N PHE A 108 2.27 -10.71 17.76
CA PHE A 108 3.07 -11.68 17.03
C PHE A 108 4.00 -12.55 17.90
N ASP A 109 3.94 -12.44 19.24
CA ASP A 109 4.73 -13.27 20.14
C ASP A 109 4.01 -14.60 20.46
N THR A 110 3.64 -15.35 19.41
CA THR A 110 2.85 -16.59 19.51
C THR A 110 3.25 -17.59 18.43
N ASP A 111 2.86 -18.86 18.59
CA ASP A 111 3.19 -19.94 17.63
C ASP A 111 2.42 -19.83 16.29
N ASP A 112 1.39 -18.97 16.18
CA ASP A 112 0.54 -18.82 14.99
C ASP A 112 0.85 -17.57 14.15
N ASN A 113 2.04 -16.99 14.31
CA ASN A 113 2.47 -15.73 13.66
C ASN A 113 2.30 -15.75 12.13
N GLN A 114 2.70 -16.87 11.48
CA GLN A 114 2.56 -16.99 10.04
C GLN A 114 1.10 -16.97 9.58
N GLN A 115 0.16 -17.52 10.37
CA GLN A 115 -1.26 -17.47 10.05
C GLN A 115 -1.81 -16.05 10.22
N LYS A 116 -1.38 -15.33 11.26
CA LYS A 116 -1.74 -13.92 11.47
C LYS A 116 -1.22 -13.03 10.33
N TYR A 117 0.02 -13.23 9.94
CA TYR A 117 0.61 -12.53 8.79
C TYR A 117 -0.23 -12.75 7.52
N GLN A 118 -0.51 -14.02 7.17
CA GLN A 118 -1.33 -14.36 6.00
C GLN A 118 -2.74 -13.79 6.10
N TYR A 119 -3.35 -13.79 7.26
CA TYR A 119 -4.66 -13.18 7.48
C TYR A 119 -4.65 -11.70 7.14
N TRP A 120 -3.67 -10.94 7.68
CA TRP A 120 -3.61 -9.51 7.50
C TRP A 120 -3.25 -9.09 6.07
N ILE A 121 -2.25 -9.69 5.47
CA ILE A 121 -1.89 -9.33 4.10
C ILE A 121 -3.02 -9.66 3.10
N HIS A 122 -3.79 -10.72 3.35
CA HIS A 122 -4.96 -11.04 2.56
C HIS A 122 -6.12 -10.07 2.80
N LEU A 123 -6.38 -9.71 4.06
CA LEU A 123 -7.41 -8.73 4.40
C LEU A 123 -7.12 -7.38 3.75
N LEU A 124 -5.89 -6.90 3.84
CA LEU A 124 -5.48 -5.62 3.24
C LEU A 124 -5.57 -5.64 1.71
N ALA A 125 -5.23 -6.77 1.07
CA ALA A 125 -5.42 -6.94 -0.36
C ALA A 125 -6.92 -6.94 -0.75
N GLN A 126 -7.79 -7.54 0.04
CA GLN A 126 -9.23 -7.48 -0.18
C GLN A 126 -9.79 -6.06 0.00
N VAL A 127 -9.32 -5.33 1.02
CA VAL A 127 -9.66 -3.91 1.21
C VAL A 127 -9.24 -3.08 0.01
N MET A 128 -8.03 -3.28 -0.52
CA MET A 128 -7.59 -2.59 -1.73
C MET A 128 -8.52 -2.90 -2.92
N ASN A 129 -8.83 -4.17 -3.17
CA ASN A 129 -9.71 -4.54 -4.28
C ASN A 129 -11.13 -3.92 -4.15
N GLU A 130 -11.66 -3.82 -2.95
CA GLU A 130 -12.93 -3.12 -2.72
C GLU A 130 -12.77 -1.60 -2.91
N PHE A 131 -11.68 -1.02 -2.40
CA PHE A 131 -11.38 0.40 -2.60
C PHE A 131 -11.28 0.79 -4.07
N LEU A 132 -10.70 -0.05 -4.93
CA LEU A 132 -10.62 0.17 -6.37
C LEU A 132 -12.00 0.34 -7.05
N GLN A 133 -13.09 -0.10 -6.41
CA GLN A 133 -14.46 0.03 -6.91
C GLN A 133 -15.19 1.26 -6.35
N THR A 134 -14.53 2.04 -5.49
CA THR A 134 -15.16 3.19 -4.82
C THR A 134 -15.10 4.48 -5.66
N PRO A 135 -16.03 5.43 -5.41
CA PRO A 135 -15.97 6.76 -5.99
C PRO A 135 -14.68 7.52 -5.61
N GLU A 136 -14.16 7.31 -4.41
CA GLU A 136 -12.94 7.96 -3.91
C GLU A 136 -11.71 7.52 -4.73
N TYR A 137 -11.60 6.24 -5.05
CA TYR A 137 -10.56 5.76 -5.97
C TYR A 137 -10.76 6.32 -7.39
N ALA A 138 -12.00 6.36 -7.88
CA ALA A 138 -12.29 6.92 -9.19
C ALA A 138 -11.93 8.42 -9.28
N ALA A 139 -12.04 9.15 -8.17
CA ALA A 139 -11.72 10.57 -8.07
C ALA A 139 -10.21 10.88 -8.07
N ILE A 140 -9.33 9.92 -7.80
CA ILE A 140 -7.88 10.14 -7.87
C ILE A 140 -7.51 10.54 -9.31
N PRO A 141 -6.87 11.70 -9.56
CA PRO A 141 -6.34 12.05 -10.88
C PRO A 141 -5.16 11.12 -11.21
N LYS A 142 -5.34 10.19 -12.15
CA LYS A 142 -4.41 9.10 -12.44
C LYS A 142 -3.84 9.17 -13.85
N LEU A 143 -2.56 8.79 -14.00
CA LEU A 143 -1.98 8.45 -15.29
C LEU A 143 -2.55 7.14 -15.83
N LEU A 144 -2.41 6.90 -17.14
CA LEU A 144 -2.89 5.66 -17.79
C LEU A 144 -2.18 4.40 -17.26
N ASP A 145 -0.91 4.52 -16.85
CA ASP A 145 -0.08 3.45 -16.29
C ASP A 145 0.00 3.49 -14.76
N PHE A 146 -1.03 4.05 -14.12
CA PHE A 146 -1.13 4.14 -12.66
C PHE A 146 -0.98 2.79 -12.00
N LYS A 147 -0.07 2.68 -11.04
CA LYS A 147 0.24 1.45 -10.31
C LYS A 147 -0.46 1.40 -8.97
N VAL A 148 -0.91 0.21 -8.61
CA VAL A 148 -1.51 -0.07 -7.30
C VAL A 148 -0.76 -1.22 -6.66
N LEU A 149 -0.33 -1.04 -5.41
CA LEU A 149 0.46 -2.02 -4.67
C LEU A 149 -0.17 -2.30 -3.29
N VAL A 150 -0.07 -3.55 -2.84
CA VAL A 150 -0.34 -3.97 -1.46
C VAL A 150 0.74 -4.97 -1.07
N TYR A 151 1.65 -4.59 -0.23
CA TYR A 151 2.77 -5.43 0.16
C TYR A 151 3.20 -5.14 1.61
N ASP A 152 3.86 -6.11 2.21
CA ASP A 152 4.59 -5.90 3.45
C ASP A 152 5.91 -5.21 3.14
N HIS A 153 6.36 -4.34 4.01
CA HIS A 153 7.56 -3.52 3.80
C HIS A 153 8.82 -4.35 3.44
N ASP A 154 8.88 -5.59 3.92
CA ASP A 154 9.99 -6.52 3.66
C ASP A 154 9.76 -7.44 2.44
N GLU A 155 8.63 -7.30 1.73
CA GLU A 155 8.33 -8.10 0.54
C GLU A 155 8.85 -7.46 -0.76
N GLU A 156 9.13 -8.31 -1.75
CA GLU A 156 9.39 -7.86 -3.10
C GLU A 156 8.10 -7.38 -3.79
N PRO A 157 8.15 -6.31 -4.59
CA PRO A 157 6.97 -5.71 -5.23
C PRO A 157 6.15 -6.68 -6.11
N GLU A 158 6.80 -7.68 -6.71
CA GLU A 158 6.15 -8.71 -7.54
C GLU A 158 5.10 -9.52 -6.75
N SER A 159 5.30 -9.71 -5.46
CA SER A 159 4.35 -10.38 -4.57
C SER A 159 3.02 -9.62 -4.51
N SER A 160 3.06 -8.29 -4.57
CA SER A 160 1.88 -7.43 -4.61
C SER A 160 1.05 -7.62 -5.88
N GLU A 161 1.67 -7.65 -7.06
CA GLU A 161 0.96 -7.82 -8.32
C GLU A 161 0.25 -9.18 -8.37
N GLN A 162 0.94 -10.26 -8.00
CA GLN A 162 0.36 -11.60 -7.96
C GLN A 162 -0.83 -11.68 -7.00
N ARG A 163 -0.74 -11.01 -5.84
CA ARG A 163 -1.80 -10.97 -4.84
C ARG A 163 -3.04 -10.26 -5.33
N LEU A 164 -2.90 -9.08 -5.93
CA LEU A 164 -4.02 -8.31 -6.45
C LEU A 164 -4.74 -9.04 -7.60
N ILE A 165 -4.02 -9.70 -8.51
CA ILE A 165 -4.58 -10.52 -9.58
C ILE A 165 -5.36 -11.70 -8.98
N ALA A 166 -4.80 -12.40 -8.00
CA ALA A 166 -5.44 -13.56 -7.38
C ALA A 166 -6.78 -13.22 -6.70
N PHE A 167 -6.97 -11.96 -6.26
CA PHE A 167 -8.22 -11.52 -5.64
C PHE A 167 -9.22 -10.93 -6.65
N SER A 168 -8.77 -10.39 -7.79
CA SER A 168 -9.67 -9.87 -8.82
C SER A 168 -10.55 -10.97 -9.44
N ASP A 169 -10.06 -12.21 -9.48
CA ASP A 169 -10.73 -13.36 -10.07
C ASP A 169 -11.67 -14.13 -9.12
N ARG A 170 -11.74 -13.73 -7.84
CA ARG A 170 -12.61 -14.39 -6.86
C ARG A 170 -13.92 -13.65 -6.69
N PRO A 171 -15.08 -14.33 -6.81
CA PRO A 171 -16.36 -13.71 -6.44
C PRO A 171 -16.31 -13.34 -4.96
N MET A 172 -16.69 -12.09 -4.65
CA MET A 172 -16.74 -11.57 -3.28
C MET A 172 -17.47 -12.55 -2.35
N PHE A 173 -16.80 -13.07 -1.35
CA PHE A 173 -17.48 -13.67 -0.20
C PHE A 173 -18.15 -12.53 0.56
N ARG A 174 -19.42 -12.31 0.29
CA ARG A 174 -20.26 -11.51 1.19
C ARG A 174 -20.34 -12.28 2.50
N LEU A 175 -19.62 -11.81 3.49
CA LEU A 175 -19.86 -12.23 4.87
C LEU A 175 -21.23 -11.70 5.26
N ASN A 176 -22.20 -12.64 5.41
CA ASN A 176 -23.51 -12.39 5.98
C ASN A 176 -23.37 -12.11 7.49
#